data_a57c55b18c5e8f1f3c8b53021e898f1a
#
_entry.id   a57c55b18c5e8f1f3c8b53021e898f1a
#
_cell.length_a   1.000
_cell.length_b   1.000
_cell.length_c   1.000
_cell.angle_alpha   90.00
_cell.angle_beta   90.00
_cell.angle_gamma   90.00
#
_symmetry.space_group_name_H-M   'P 1'
#
loop_
_entity.id
_entity.type
_entity.pdbx_description
1 polymer ?
#
loop_
_entity_poly.entity_id
_entity_poly.type
_entity_poly.pdbx_seq_one_letter_code
_entity_poly.pdbx_strand_id
1 'polypeptide(L)'
;MSRPRVGRRAFVKNLAATAAAASAFPAAAAGRSLRVEKSQGPTTAAPPPKARIRFSVIGVNHDHINGMTNAVIRGGGELAAVYAKEPELAAAYAKRFPQVKIARTEQEVLDSDVQLVLSAAIPDERAPIGIRVMQHGKDYLSDKPGITSLEQLAEARRVQAQTKRIYSILYSERHEVRAAIRAGDLVQAGAIGHVIQTVNLAPHRIGNVAGGTRPEWFWHKARYGGILVDIGSHQVDQFLFYTGSTKGEVVSAQTGNVAHKDKPEFEDFGDMVLRGDGGTGYVRLDWFTPNGLSTWGDGRLTILGTDGYIELRKYVDIAGRPGGNHLFIVDQKETRYIDCKDDDLPFGPRLVSDVVNRTETAMPQAHTFLTMELVLKAQAQAQKLTLKG
;
A
#
# COMPACT_ATOMS: atom_id res chain seq x y z
N MET A 1 -13.41 41.58 -42.95
CA MET A 1 -14.71 41.36 -42.31
C MET A 1 -14.51 41.44 -40.81
N SER A 2 -14.92 42.56 -40.19
CA SER A 2 -14.75 42.83 -38.77
C SER A 2 -15.90 42.21 -37.97
N ARG A 3 -15.58 41.44 -36.92
CA ARG A 3 -16.57 40.90 -35.98
C ARG A 3 -17.14 42.02 -35.09
N PRO A 4 -18.45 42.09 -34.84
CA PRO A 4 -19.05 43.13 -34.00
C PRO A 4 -18.66 42.90 -32.53
N ARG A 5 -18.19 43.94 -31.84
CA ARG A 5 -17.94 43.98 -30.40
C ARG A 5 -19.29 44.05 -29.67
N VAL A 6 -19.58 43.03 -28.87
CA VAL A 6 -20.74 43.03 -27.96
C VAL A 6 -20.45 44.01 -26.81
N GLY A 7 -21.27 45.05 -26.67
CA GLY A 7 -21.08 46.08 -25.67
C GLY A 7 -21.40 45.58 -24.24
N ARG A 8 -20.68 46.11 -23.22
CA ARG A 8 -20.83 45.75 -21.80
C ARG A 8 -22.28 45.74 -21.28
N ARG A 9 -23.18 46.57 -21.83
CA ARG A 9 -24.61 46.59 -21.44
C ARG A 9 -25.40 45.36 -21.92
N ALA A 10 -25.05 44.77 -23.05
CA ALA A 10 -25.70 43.55 -23.55
C ALA A 10 -25.24 42.30 -22.72
N PHE A 11 -23.99 42.31 -22.26
CA PHE A 11 -23.45 41.24 -21.41
C PHE A 11 -24.14 41.21 -20.03
N VAL A 12 -24.38 42.38 -19.42
CA VAL A 12 -25.05 42.48 -18.10
C VAL A 12 -26.55 42.11 -18.18
N LYS A 13 -27.23 42.41 -19.27
CA LYS A 13 -28.64 42.00 -19.46
C LYS A 13 -28.79 40.48 -19.65
N ASN A 14 -27.85 39.84 -20.32
CA ASN A 14 -27.87 38.38 -20.46
C ASN A 14 -27.52 37.64 -19.16
N LEU A 15 -26.70 38.23 -18.28
CA LEU A 15 -26.43 37.66 -16.94
C LEU A 15 -27.68 37.74 -16.02
N ALA A 16 -28.50 38.79 -16.14
CA ALA A 16 -29.72 38.91 -15.35
C ALA A 16 -30.82 37.94 -15.80
N ALA A 17 -30.87 37.57 -17.09
CA ALA A 17 -31.83 36.61 -17.63
C ALA A 17 -31.46 35.14 -17.27
N THR A 18 -30.16 34.82 -17.10
CA THR A 18 -29.71 33.49 -16.67
C THR A 18 -29.83 33.29 -15.17
N ALA A 19 -29.84 34.34 -14.35
CA ALA A 19 -30.05 34.24 -12.90
C ALA A 19 -31.49 33.89 -12.51
N ALA A 20 -32.48 34.14 -13.37
CA ALA A 20 -33.89 33.81 -13.08
C ALA A 20 -34.27 32.33 -13.39
N ALA A 21 -33.43 31.57 -14.12
CA ALA A 21 -33.69 30.19 -14.45
C ALA A 21 -32.99 29.18 -13.47
N ALA A 22 -32.24 29.67 -12.48
CA ALA A 22 -31.48 28.85 -11.53
C ALA A 22 -32.25 28.56 -10.22
N SER A 23 -33.53 28.84 -10.12
CA SER A 23 -34.30 28.74 -8.88
C SER A 23 -35.35 27.61 -8.87
N ALA A 24 -35.02 26.45 -9.39
CA ALA A 24 -35.85 25.26 -9.21
C ALA A 24 -34.98 23.99 -8.92
N PHE A 25 -33.96 24.14 -8.07
CA PHE A 25 -33.51 22.98 -7.34
C PHE A 25 -34.48 22.80 -6.16
N PRO A 26 -35.14 21.65 -6.00
CA PRO A 26 -35.96 21.42 -4.83
C PRO A 26 -35.07 21.53 -3.60
N ALA A 27 -35.39 22.44 -2.70
CA ALA A 27 -34.79 22.56 -1.36
C ALA A 27 -35.21 21.37 -0.49
N ALA A 28 -34.84 20.15 -0.89
CA ALA A 28 -35.13 18.90 -0.19
C ALA A 28 -33.84 18.16 0.14
N ALA A 29 -32.78 18.90 0.49
CA ALA A 29 -31.60 18.32 1.15
C ALA A 29 -31.46 18.92 2.56
N ALA A 30 -32.58 19.06 3.28
CA ALA A 30 -32.55 19.33 4.71
C ALA A 30 -31.96 18.09 5.40
N GLY A 31 -30.67 18.14 5.72
CA GLY A 31 -30.06 17.44 6.84
C GLY A 31 -30.26 15.93 6.88
N ARG A 32 -29.88 15.16 5.84
CA ARG A 32 -29.57 13.76 6.11
C ARG A 32 -28.28 13.73 6.92
N SER A 33 -28.42 13.54 8.23
CA SER A 33 -27.27 13.35 9.11
C SER A 33 -26.45 12.16 8.64
N LEU A 34 -25.13 12.32 8.62
CA LEU A 34 -24.20 11.24 8.35
C LEU A 34 -24.50 10.06 9.28
N ARG A 35 -24.93 8.92 8.74
CA ARG A 35 -25.17 7.72 9.54
C ARG A 35 -23.83 7.17 9.99
N VAL A 36 -23.66 7.04 11.32
CA VAL A 36 -22.47 6.47 11.92
C VAL A 36 -22.72 5.00 12.20
N GLU A 37 -21.98 4.13 11.52
CA GLU A 37 -21.96 2.70 11.79
C GLU A 37 -20.69 2.34 12.58
N LYS A 38 -20.86 1.53 13.63
CA LYS A 38 -19.73 0.87 14.26
C LYS A 38 -19.47 -0.44 13.51
N SER A 39 -18.20 -0.73 13.24
CA SER A 39 -17.79 -2.04 12.76
C SER A 39 -18.30 -3.13 13.73
N GLN A 40 -18.80 -4.22 13.18
CA GLN A 40 -19.12 -5.43 13.94
C GLN A 40 -17.86 -6.31 14.03
N GLY A 41 -16.76 -5.75 14.57
CA GLY A 41 -15.56 -6.52 14.87
C GLY A 41 -15.86 -7.68 15.84
N PRO A 42 -14.97 -8.69 15.92
CA PRO A 42 -15.19 -9.83 16.79
C PRO A 42 -15.38 -9.36 18.23
N THR A 43 -16.48 -9.79 18.83
CA THR A 43 -16.90 -9.41 20.20
C THR A 43 -16.01 -9.97 21.31
N THR A 44 -15.06 -10.85 20.98
CA THR A 44 -14.06 -11.41 21.90
C THR A 44 -12.76 -11.65 21.17
N ALA A 45 -11.63 -11.24 21.78
CA ALA A 45 -10.31 -11.61 21.29
C ALA A 45 -10.21 -13.16 21.35
N ALA A 46 -10.14 -13.80 20.18
CA ALA A 46 -9.89 -15.23 20.13
C ALA A 46 -8.53 -15.53 20.78
N PRO A 47 -8.39 -16.67 21.50
CA PRO A 47 -7.10 -17.09 22.03
C PRO A 47 -6.09 -17.18 20.88
N PRO A 48 -4.80 -16.92 21.14
CA PRO A 48 -3.79 -17.00 20.08
C PRO A 48 -3.84 -18.39 19.43
N PRO A 49 -3.80 -18.48 18.09
CA PRO A 49 -3.89 -19.75 17.41
C PRO A 49 -2.71 -20.64 17.81
N LYS A 50 -2.96 -21.96 17.95
CA LYS A 50 -1.89 -22.94 18.12
C LYS A 50 -0.89 -22.80 16.96
N ALA A 51 0.42 -22.90 17.26
CA ALA A 51 1.45 -22.81 16.23
C ALA A 51 1.21 -23.84 15.11
N ARG A 52 1.13 -23.35 13.86
CA ARG A 52 0.86 -24.13 12.66
C ARG A 52 2.07 -24.26 11.76
N ILE A 53 2.94 -23.25 11.78
CA ILE A 53 4.21 -23.19 11.04
C ILE A 53 5.28 -22.57 11.92
N ARG A 54 6.54 -22.84 11.59
CA ARG A 54 7.69 -22.11 12.11
C ARG A 54 8.22 -21.17 11.02
N PHE A 55 8.69 -20.01 11.43
CA PHE A 55 9.27 -19.04 10.49
C PHE A 55 10.51 -18.38 11.08
N SER A 56 11.37 -17.87 10.20
CA SER A 56 12.57 -17.11 10.55
C SER A 56 12.65 -15.82 9.76
N VAL A 57 13.61 -14.97 10.11
CA VAL A 57 13.81 -13.66 9.48
C VAL A 57 15.23 -13.55 8.95
N ILE A 58 15.39 -13.04 7.71
CA ILE A 58 16.67 -12.68 7.11
C ILE A 58 16.64 -11.22 6.69
N GLY A 59 17.44 -10.36 7.35
CA GLY A 59 17.50 -8.92 7.10
C GLY A 59 16.37 -8.14 7.78
N VAL A 60 16.75 -7.14 8.58
CA VAL A 60 15.86 -6.34 9.43
C VAL A 60 16.17 -4.84 9.31
N ASN A 61 16.58 -4.39 8.13
CA ASN A 61 17.01 -3.02 7.86
C ASN A 61 15.86 -2.01 7.81
N HIS A 62 14.61 -2.48 7.81
CA HIS A 62 13.41 -1.63 7.80
C HIS A 62 12.43 -2.05 8.90
N ASP A 63 11.86 -1.06 9.61
CA ASP A 63 10.98 -1.25 10.77
C ASP A 63 9.70 -2.04 10.49
N HIS A 64 9.28 -2.14 9.25
CA HIS A 64 8.12 -2.94 8.85
C HIS A 64 8.23 -4.40 9.25
N ILE A 65 9.45 -4.93 9.43
CA ILE A 65 9.67 -6.31 9.90
C ILE A 65 8.92 -6.61 11.19
N ASN A 66 8.76 -5.62 12.07
CA ASN A 66 8.03 -5.79 13.32
C ASN A 66 6.53 -6.08 13.07
N GLY A 67 5.92 -5.32 12.16
CA GLY A 67 4.54 -5.53 11.74
C GLY A 67 4.34 -6.87 11.01
N MET A 68 5.28 -7.21 10.11
CA MET A 68 5.28 -8.48 9.37
C MET A 68 5.35 -9.67 10.33
N THR A 69 6.25 -9.63 11.31
CA THR A 69 6.40 -10.66 12.33
C THR A 69 5.10 -10.83 13.12
N ASN A 70 4.50 -9.73 13.59
CA ASN A 70 3.24 -9.77 14.33
C ASN A 70 2.08 -10.31 13.47
N ALA A 71 2.03 -10.00 12.18
CA ALA A 71 1.02 -10.54 11.27
C ALA A 71 1.11 -12.06 11.16
N VAL A 72 2.32 -12.62 11.01
CA VAL A 72 2.54 -14.06 10.93
C VAL A 72 2.27 -14.75 12.27
N ILE A 73 2.69 -14.16 13.41
CA ILE A 73 2.37 -14.67 14.76
C ILE A 73 0.85 -14.71 14.97
N ARG A 74 0.13 -13.65 14.59
CA ARG A 74 -1.35 -13.57 14.63
C ARG A 74 -2.00 -14.69 13.83
N GLY A 75 -1.35 -15.16 12.76
CA GLY A 75 -1.79 -16.29 11.94
C GLY A 75 -1.46 -17.67 12.50
N GLY A 76 -0.71 -17.78 13.59
CA GLY A 76 -0.24 -19.04 14.18
C GLY A 76 1.16 -19.43 13.68
N GLY A 77 2.01 -18.47 13.32
CA GLY A 77 3.43 -18.69 13.09
C GLY A 77 4.23 -18.61 14.38
N GLU A 78 5.20 -19.49 14.56
CA GLU A 78 6.20 -19.49 15.63
C GLU A 78 7.52 -18.94 15.11
N LEU A 79 7.98 -17.81 15.69
CA LEU A 79 9.26 -17.20 15.33
C LEU A 79 10.42 -18.00 15.91
N ALA A 80 11.28 -18.54 15.03
CA ALA A 80 12.40 -19.40 15.39
C ALA A 80 13.73 -18.66 15.47
N ALA A 81 14.15 -17.99 14.38
CA ALA A 81 15.44 -17.35 14.31
C ALA A 81 15.42 -16.04 13.51
N VAL A 82 16.44 -15.21 13.75
CA VAL A 82 16.75 -14.01 12.96
C VAL A 82 18.21 -14.00 12.56
N TYR A 83 18.47 -13.62 11.30
CA TYR A 83 19.79 -13.30 10.81
C TYR A 83 19.77 -11.89 10.20
N ALA A 84 20.76 -11.08 10.50
CA ALA A 84 21.07 -9.83 9.83
C ALA A 84 22.58 -9.70 9.62
N LYS A 85 23.00 -9.03 8.55
CA LYS A 85 24.41 -8.71 8.29
C LYS A 85 24.97 -7.78 9.37
N GLU A 86 24.10 -6.91 9.91
CA GLU A 86 24.39 -5.95 10.96
C GLU A 86 24.00 -6.52 12.32
N PRO A 87 24.98 -6.92 13.16
CA PRO A 87 24.70 -7.59 14.46
C PRO A 87 23.84 -6.73 15.40
N GLU A 88 24.01 -5.41 15.37
CA GLU A 88 23.23 -4.48 16.17
C GLU A 88 21.75 -4.47 15.80
N LEU A 89 21.41 -4.64 14.51
CA LEU A 89 20.03 -4.72 14.06
C LEU A 89 19.39 -6.07 14.48
N ALA A 90 20.15 -7.17 14.39
CA ALA A 90 19.71 -8.48 14.89
C ALA A 90 19.46 -8.43 16.41
N ALA A 91 20.35 -7.79 17.17
CA ALA A 91 20.20 -7.62 18.61
C ALA A 91 18.99 -6.75 18.97
N ALA A 92 18.77 -5.63 18.25
CA ALA A 92 17.59 -4.78 18.43
C ALA A 92 16.28 -5.53 18.16
N TYR A 93 16.25 -6.33 17.11
CA TYR A 93 15.12 -7.19 16.79
C TYR A 93 14.87 -8.25 17.86
N ALA A 94 15.93 -8.94 18.35
CA ALA A 94 15.82 -9.93 19.42
C ALA A 94 15.37 -9.30 20.75
N LYS A 95 15.74 -8.06 21.04
CA LYS A 95 15.21 -7.34 22.21
C LYS A 95 13.69 -7.14 22.13
N ARG A 96 13.15 -6.94 20.94
CA ARG A 96 11.70 -6.81 20.72
C ARG A 96 10.96 -8.15 20.74
N PHE A 97 11.62 -9.21 20.28
CA PHE A 97 11.10 -10.58 20.23
C PHE A 97 12.02 -11.52 21.00
N PRO A 98 11.97 -11.52 22.36
CA PRO A 98 12.96 -12.21 23.20
C PRO A 98 13.05 -13.72 23.01
N GLN A 99 12.05 -14.35 22.42
CA GLN A 99 12.01 -15.77 22.11
C GLN A 99 12.89 -16.16 20.91
N VAL A 100 13.31 -15.18 20.07
CA VAL A 100 14.02 -15.45 18.82
C VAL A 100 15.48 -15.84 19.08
N LYS A 101 15.98 -16.85 18.36
CA LYS A 101 17.41 -17.19 18.32
C LYS A 101 18.11 -16.28 17.28
N ILE A 102 19.23 -15.65 17.61
CA ILE A 102 20.09 -15.00 16.62
C ILE A 102 20.92 -16.06 15.93
N ALA A 103 20.72 -16.24 14.62
CA ALA A 103 21.52 -17.12 13.77
C ALA A 103 22.86 -16.47 13.42
N ARG A 104 23.91 -17.27 13.28
CA ARG A 104 25.28 -16.77 12.97
C ARG A 104 25.45 -16.46 11.48
N THR A 105 24.73 -17.17 10.63
CA THR A 105 24.81 -17.04 9.17
C THR A 105 23.42 -17.11 8.54
N GLU A 106 23.27 -16.56 7.34
CA GLU A 106 22.07 -16.74 6.53
C GLU A 106 21.82 -18.23 6.26
N GLN A 107 22.91 -19.00 5.99
CA GLN A 107 22.81 -20.43 5.70
C GLN A 107 22.19 -21.22 6.86
N GLU A 108 22.48 -20.86 8.11
CA GLU A 108 21.84 -21.50 9.29
C GLU A 108 20.32 -21.36 9.27
N VAL A 109 19.79 -20.22 8.75
CA VAL A 109 18.35 -20.03 8.55
C VAL A 109 17.84 -20.83 7.36
N LEU A 110 18.57 -20.82 6.25
CA LEU A 110 18.19 -21.52 5.04
C LEU A 110 18.15 -23.04 5.21
N ASP A 111 19.04 -23.60 6.04
CA ASP A 111 19.10 -25.04 6.32
C ASP A 111 18.15 -25.50 7.45
N SER A 112 17.53 -24.54 8.16
CA SER A 112 16.61 -24.86 9.27
C SER A 112 15.30 -25.49 8.78
N ASP A 113 14.51 -26.04 9.69
CA ASP A 113 13.23 -26.71 9.43
C ASP A 113 12.02 -25.76 9.34
N VAL A 114 12.25 -24.44 9.18
CA VAL A 114 11.15 -23.47 9.05
C VAL A 114 10.49 -23.55 7.68
N GLN A 115 9.19 -23.23 7.64
CA GLN A 115 8.39 -23.27 6.42
C GLN A 115 8.37 -21.93 5.68
N LEU A 116 8.56 -20.82 6.42
CA LEU A 116 8.46 -19.47 5.91
C LEU A 116 9.67 -18.63 6.37
N VAL A 117 10.19 -17.78 5.49
CA VAL A 117 11.20 -16.77 5.83
C VAL A 117 10.66 -15.37 5.49
N LEU A 118 10.79 -14.44 6.44
CA LEU A 118 10.47 -13.04 6.26
C LEU A 118 11.73 -12.23 5.97
N SER A 119 11.61 -11.13 5.21
CA SER A 119 12.70 -10.19 5.03
C SER A 119 12.21 -8.75 4.93
N ALA A 120 12.85 -7.86 5.69
CA ALA A 120 12.85 -6.43 5.48
C ALA A 120 14.30 -5.90 5.37
N ALA A 121 15.14 -6.63 4.65
CA ALA A 121 16.48 -6.20 4.25
C ALA A 121 16.41 -4.91 3.42
N ILE A 122 17.55 -4.35 3.03
CA ILE A 122 17.62 -3.25 2.07
C ILE A 122 16.86 -3.66 0.80
N PRO A 123 16.04 -2.79 0.19
CA PRO A 123 15.10 -3.19 -0.86
C PRO A 123 15.71 -4.00 -2.03
N ASP A 124 16.89 -3.62 -2.51
CA ASP A 124 17.57 -4.33 -3.60
C ASP A 124 18.08 -5.74 -3.23
N GLU A 125 18.19 -6.04 -1.94
CA GLU A 125 18.61 -7.35 -1.44
C GLU A 125 17.43 -8.33 -1.22
N ARG A 126 16.17 -7.83 -1.19
CA ARG A 126 14.99 -8.63 -0.86
C ARG A 126 14.70 -9.73 -1.87
N ALA A 127 14.72 -9.39 -3.17
CA ALA A 127 14.49 -10.40 -4.22
C ALA A 127 15.58 -11.49 -4.25
N PRO A 128 16.87 -11.17 -4.21
CA PRO A 128 17.93 -12.17 -4.08
C PRO A 128 17.77 -13.10 -2.86
N ILE A 129 17.38 -12.56 -1.71
CA ILE A 129 17.08 -13.37 -0.51
C ILE A 129 15.90 -14.31 -0.79
N GLY A 130 14.80 -13.80 -1.30
CA GLY A 130 13.60 -14.59 -1.59
C GLY A 130 13.86 -15.71 -2.59
N ILE A 131 14.69 -15.46 -3.60
CA ILE A 131 15.12 -16.48 -4.58
C ILE A 131 15.85 -17.62 -3.86
N ARG A 132 16.84 -17.31 -3.02
CA ARG A 132 17.58 -18.34 -2.25
C ARG A 132 16.64 -19.09 -1.30
N VAL A 133 15.74 -18.40 -0.62
CA VAL A 133 14.74 -18.99 0.27
C VAL A 133 13.89 -20.03 -0.46
N MET A 134 13.34 -19.66 -1.65
CA MET A 134 12.52 -20.57 -2.46
C MET A 134 13.33 -21.78 -2.96
N GLN A 135 14.60 -21.58 -3.35
CA GLN A 135 15.51 -22.65 -3.77
C GLN A 135 15.82 -23.66 -2.65
N HIS A 136 15.78 -23.21 -1.37
CA HIS A 136 15.89 -24.07 -0.18
C HIS A 136 14.51 -24.65 0.25
N GLY A 137 13.52 -24.59 -0.62
CA GLY A 137 12.22 -25.22 -0.39
C GLY A 137 11.33 -24.54 0.63
N LYS A 138 11.55 -23.26 0.93
CA LYS A 138 10.77 -22.46 1.88
C LYS A 138 9.95 -21.40 1.18
N ASP A 139 8.84 -20.99 1.79
CA ASP A 139 8.05 -19.86 1.34
C ASP A 139 8.67 -18.54 1.82
N TYR A 140 8.37 -17.45 1.13
CA TYR A 140 8.97 -16.15 1.38
C TYR A 140 7.96 -15.03 1.49
N LEU A 141 8.11 -14.19 2.52
CA LEU A 141 7.36 -12.94 2.68
C LEU A 141 8.33 -11.76 2.73
N SER A 142 8.29 -10.91 1.73
CA SER A 142 9.06 -9.68 1.66
C SER A 142 8.30 -8.49 2.24
N ASP A 143 9.04 -7.55 2.80
CA ASP A 143 8.58 -6.16 2.91
C ASP A 143 8.52 -5.51 1.50
N LYS A 144 7.75 -4.45 1.35
CA LYS A 144 7.68 -3.63 0.12
C LYS A 144 8.88 -2.65 0.00
N PRO A 145 9.35 -2.36 -1.20
CA PRO A 145 9.14 -3.14 -2.40
C PRO A 145 9.90 -4.45 -2.28
N GLY A 146 9.32 -5.51 -2.71
CA GLY A 146 9.98 -6.82 -2.63
C GLY A 146 10.95 -7.08 -3.78
N ILE A 147 10.93 -6.22 -4.80
CA ILE A 147 11.69 -6.34 -6.05
C ILE A 147 12.02 -4.93 -6.54
N THR A 148 13.26 -4.67 -6.97
CA THR A 148 13.71 -3.33 -7.39
C THR A 148 14.12 -3.23 -8.86
N SER A 149 14.16 -4.35 -9.61
CA SER A 149 14.44 -4.33 -11.04
C SER A 149 13.65 -5.38 -11.83
N LEU A 150 13.53 -5.17 -13.15
CA LEU A 150 12.85 -6.12 -14.05
C LEU A 150 13.61 -7.45 -14.15
N GLU A 151 14.93 -7.44 -14.02
CA GLU A 151 15.76 -8.63 -13.98
C GLU A 151 15.49 -9.46 -12.73
N GLN A 152 15.42 -8.82 -11.56
CA GLN A 152 15.00 -9.48 -10.31
C GLN A 152 13.59 -10.06 -10.41
N LEU A 153 12.66 -9.34 -11.04
CA LEU A 153 11.29 -9.81 -11.25
C LEU A 153 11.25 -11.05 -12.14
N ALA A 154 11.99 -11.04 -13.25
CA ALA A 154 12.06 -12.18 -14.17
C ALA A 154 12.61 -13.42 -13.46
N GLU A 155 13.68 -13.27 -12.67
CA GLU A 155 14.30 -14.36 -11.93
C GLU A 155 13.40 -14.87 -10.80
N ALA A 156 12.76 -13.97 -10.02
CA ALA A 156 11.81 -14.37 -8.97
C ALA A 156 10.63 -15.17 -9.55
N ARG A 157 10.05 -14.74 -10.69
CA ARG A 157 9.01 -15.49 -11.41
C ARG A 157 9.49 -16.87 -11.86
N ARG A 158 10.70 -16.93 -12.43
CA ARG A 158 11.28 -18.19 -12.90
C ARG A 158 11.46 -19.19 -11.76
N VAL A 159 12.06 -18.75 -10.65
CA VAL A 159 12.30 -19.62 -9.49
C VAL A 159 10.99 -20.01 -8.80
N GLN A 160 10.04 -19.08 -8.67
CA GLN A 160 8.71 -19.36 -8.14
C GLN A 160 7.99 -20.44 -8.99
N ALA A 161 8.04 -20.32 -10.32
CA ALA A 161 7.42 -21.30 -11.20
C ALA A 161 8.07 -22.69 -11.10
N GLN A 162 9.39 -22.77 -10.85
CA GLN A 162 10.13 -24.02 -10.67
C GLN A 162 9.86 -24.68 -9.30
N THR A 163 9.91 -23.88 -8.24
CA THR A 163 9.85 -24.40 -6.86
C THR A 163 8.42 -24.54 -6.34
N LYS A 164 7.45 -23.84 -6.96
CA LYS A 164 6.06 -23.73 -6.48
C LYS A 164 5.96 -23.19 -5.04
N ARG A 165 6.99 -22.44 -4.61
CA ARG A 165 6.98 -21.76 -3.30
C ARG A 165 6.26 -20.42 -3.42
N ILE A 166 5.72 -19.95 -2.31
CA ILE A 166 5.07 -18.64 -2.24
C ILE A 166 6.16 -17.56 -2.21
N TYR A 167 6.04 -16.58 -3.09
CA TYR A 167 6.74 -15.31 -3.04
C TYR A 167 5.72 -14.20 -2.77
N SER A 168 5.56 -13.81 -1.52
CA SER A 168 4.60 -12.79 -1.12
C SER A 168 5.28 -11.48 -0.73
N ILE A 169 4.60 -10.37 -0.93
CA ILE A 169 5.04 -9.03 -0.50
C ILE A 169 3.94 -8.44 0.39
N LEU A 170 4.29 -7.97 1.60
CA LEU A 170 3.30 -7.34 2.46
C LEU A 170 3.06 -5.88 2.05
N TYR A 171 2.00 -5.64 1.32
CA TYR A 171 1.49 -4.29 1.06
C TYR A 171 0.63 -3.82 2.24
N SER A 172 1.30 -3.36 3.30
CA SER A 172 0.66 -3.08 4.60
C SER A 172 -0.43 -2.02 4.53
N GLU A 173 -0.38 -1.08 3.58
CA GLU A 173 -1.43 -0.06 3.40
C GLU A 173 -2.79 -0.62 2.97
N ARG A 174 -2.84 -1.85 2.48
CA ARG A 174 -4.08 -2.60 2.26
C ARG A 174 -4.29 -3.68 3.32
N HIS A 175 -3.26 -4.47 3.62
CA HIS A 175 -3.39 -5.66 4.44
C HIS A 175 -3.39 -5.42 5.96
N GLU A 176 -2.82 -4.29 6.41
CA GLU A 176 -2.75 -3.93 7.84
C GLU A 176 -3.50 -2.62 8.14
N VAL A 177 -4.36 -2.16 7.21
CA VAL A 177 -5.28 -1.03 7.39
C VAL A 177 -6.71 -1.56 7.35
N ARG A 178 -7.38 -1.55 8.49
CA ARG A 178 -8.73 -2.13 8.65
C ARG A 178 -9.77 -1.49 7.73
N ALA A 179 -9.71 -0.17 7.56
CA ALA A 179 -10.59 0.52 6.62
C ALA A 179 -10.40 0.08 5.16
N ALA A 180 -9.16 -0.27 4.78
CA ALA A 180 -8.88 -0.78 3.44
C ALA A 180 -9.44 -2.20 3.24
N ILE A 181 -9.38 -3.05 4.28
CA ILE A 181 -10.00 -4.38 4.25
C ILE A 181 -11.52 -4.25 4.14
N ARG A 182 -12.13 -3.42 4.97
CA ARG A 182 -13.57 -3.18 4.96
C ARG A 182 -14.06 -2.62 3.62
N ALA A 183 -13.29 -1.72 3.00
CA ALA A 183 -13.59 -1.23 1.66
C ALA A 183 -13.57 -2.36 0.62
N GLY A 184 -12.64 -3.31 0.74
CA GLY A 184 -12.60 -4.50 -0.12
C GLY A 184 -13.86 -5.34 -0.01
N ASP A 185 -14.32 -5.61 1.20
CA ASP A 185 -15.55 -6.35 1.46
C ASP A 185 -16.79 -5.65 0.86
N LEU A 186 -16.87 -4.32 1.01
CA LEU A 186 -17.97 -3.52 0.44
C LEU A 186 -17.94 -3.51 -1.10
N VAL A 187 -16.75 -3.37 -1.70
CA VAL A 187 -16.59 -3.44 -3.16
C VAL A 187 -17.00 -4.82 -3.68
N GLN A 188 -16.54 -5.90 -3.06
CA GLN A 188 -16.89 -7.26 -3.44
C GLN A 188 -18.37 -7.56 -3.26
N ALA A 189 -19.02 -6.94 -2.27
CA ALA A 189 -20.47 -7.01 -2.07
C ALA A 189 -21.28 -6.14 -3.05
N GLY A 190 -20.64 -5.41 -3.97
CA GLY A 190 -21.31 -4.56 -4.96
C GLY A 190 -21.87 -3.26 -4.40
N ALA A 191 -21.43 -2.80 -3.23
CA ALA A 191 -22.00 -1.65 -2.52
C ALA A 191 -21.93 -0.33 -3.30
N ILE A 192 -21.03 -0.21 -4.27
CA ILE A 192 -20.85 0.97 -5.15
C ILE A 192 -20.96 0.62 -6.65
N GLY A 193 -21.50 -0.56 -6.97
CA GLY A 193 -21.54 -1.06 -8.36
C GLY A 193 -20.18 -1.47 -8.89
N HIS A 194 -19.95 -1.35 -10.21
CA HIS A 194 -18.65 -1.62 -10.82
C HIS A 194 -17.66 -0.50 -10.53
N VAL A 195 -16.46 -0.83 -10.08
CA VAL A 195 -15.40 0.15 -9.85
C VAL A 195 -14.91 0.69 -11.20
N ILE A 196 -14.86 2.01 -11.32
CA ILE A 196 -14.40 2.72 -12.52
C ILE A 196 -12.96 3.20 -12.31
N GLN A 197 -12.67 3.78 -11.12
CA GLN A 197 -11.39 4.42 -10.87
C GLN A 197 -11.01 4.36 -9.40
N THR A 198 -9.70 4.24 -9.15
CA THR A 198 -9.08 4.53 -7.85
C THR A 198 -8.23 5.80 -7.92
N VAL A 199 -8.32 6.67 -6.90
CA VAL A 199 -7.43 7.82 -6.72
C VAL A 199 -6.73 7.67 -5.39
N ASN A 200 -5.41 7.48 -5.42
CA ASN A 200 -4.60 7.18 -4.25
C ASN A 200 -3.59 8.31 -3.99
N LEU A 201 -3.62 8.89 -2.80
CA LEU A 201 -2.69 9.92 -2.34
C LEU A 201 -1.90 9.35 -1.16
N ALA A 202 -0.59 9.19 -1.35
CA ALA A 202 0.29 8.54 -0.39
C ALA A 202 1.50 9.42 0.01
N PRO A 203 1.24 10.54 0.70
CA PRO A 203 2.31 11.36 1.25
C PRO A 203 2.98 10.65 2.42
N HIS A 204 4.31 10.76 2.49
CA HIS A 204 5.14 10.22 3.57
C HIS A 204 5.98 11.34 4.19
N ARG A 205 6.42 11.12 5.43
CA ARG A 205 7.36 12.03 6.10
C ARG A 205 8.78 11.54 5.91
N ILE A 206 9.67 12.45 5.54
CA ILE A 206 11.09 12.14 5.35
C ILE A 206 11.77 11.78 6.67
N GLY A 207 11.60 12.59 7.71
CA GLY A 207 12.04 12.27 9.07
C GLY A 207 11.09 11.28 9.73
N ASN A 208 11.58 10.42 10.62
CA ASN A 208 10.65 9.65 11.43
C ASN A 208 9.99 10.55 12.48
N VAL A 209 8.80 10.18 12.97
CA VAL A 209 8.05 10.94 13.98
C VAL A 209 8.83 11.07 15.30
N ALA A 210 9.79 10.18 15.54
CA ALA A 210 10.68 10.18 16.70
C ALA A 210 12.01 10.93 16.49
N GLY A 211 12.20 11.61 15.34
CA GLY A 211 13.38 12.43 15.06
C GLY A 211 14.62 11.68 14.58
N GLY A 212 14.49 10.42 14.17
CA GLY A 212 15.59 9.65 13.59
C GLY A 212 15.95 10.08 12.16
N THR A 213 17.22 9.85 11.78
CA THR A 213 17.71 10.05 10.42
C THR A 213 17.46 8.84 9.55
N ARG A 214 17.26 9.04 8.25
CA ARG A 214 17.17 7.95 7.29
C ARG A 214 18.55 7.30 7.12
N PRO A 215 18.62 5.95 6.95
CA PRO A 215 19.89 5.28 6.69
C PRO A 215 20.43 5.67 5.32
N GLU A 216 21.73 5.52 5.09
CA GLU A 216 22.40 5.98 3.87
C GLU A 216 21.81 5.35 2.59
N TRP A 217 21.47 4.05 2.61
CA TRP A 217 20.88 3.37 1.45
C TRP A 217 19.58 4.01 0.94
N PHE A 218 18.86 4.69 1.80
CA PHE A 218 17.59 5.35 1.47
C PHE A 218 17.74 6.48 0.44
N TRP A 219 18.93 7.08 0.37
CA TRP A 219 19.23 8.19 -0.54
C TRP A 219 19.71 7.74 -1.92
N HIS A 220 20.03 6.44 -2.08
CA HIS A 220 20.59 5.88 -3.32
C HIS A 220 19.51 5.11 -4.09
N LYS A 221 19.13 5.64 -5.26
CA LYS A 221 18.05 5.08 -6.09
C LYS A 221 18.25 3.60 -6.42
N ALA A 222 19.49 3.18 -6.69
CA ALA A 222 19.83 1.78 -6.96
C ALA A 222 19.48 0.85 -5.79
N ARG A 223 19.46 1.37 -4.54
CA ARG A 223 19.19 0.60 -3.33
C ARG A 223 17.70 0.49 -3.01
N TYR A 224 16.91 1.57 -3.20
CA TYR A 224 15.50 1.57 -2.86
C TYR A 224 14.54 1.43 -4.05
N GLY A 225 15.06 1.53 -5.29
CA GLY A 225 14.32 1.27 -6.53
C GLY A 225 13.62 2.50 -7.14
N GLY A 226 13.61 3.66 -6.46
CA GLY A 226 12.87 4.86 -6.86
C GLY A 226 11.50 4.96 -6.20
N ILE A 227 10.92 6.17 -6.17
CA ILE A 227 9.69 6.46 -5.41
C ILE A 227 8.47 5.68 -5.94
N LEU A 228 8.38 5.48 -7.27
CA LEU A 228 7.26 4.72 -7.85
C LEU A 228 7.32 3.23 -7.50
N VAL A 229 8.53 2.69 -7.27
CA VAL A 229 8.72 1.32 -6.83
C VAL A 229 8.53 1.21 -5.31
N ASP A 230 9.19 2.06 -4.53
CA ASP A 230 9.20 1.98 -3.06
C ASP A 230 7.81 2.22 -2.47
N ILE A 231 7.25 3.41 -2.64
CA ILE A 231 5.92 3.74 -2.11
C ILE A 231 4.83 3.22 -3.05
N GLY A 232 4.98 3.43 -4.37
CA GLY A 232 3.95 3.15 -5.37
C GLY A 232 3.48 1.70 -5.42
N SER A 233 4.30 0.75 -4.97
CA SER A 233 3.89 -0.65 -4.89
C SER A 233 2.65 -0.88 -4.01
N HIS A 234 2.48 -0.13 -2.93
CA HIS A 234 1.27 -0.15 -2.12
C HIS A 234 0.03 0.29 -2.90
N GLN A 235 0.17 1.33 -3.73
CA GLN A 235 -0.96 1.94 -4.42
C GLN A 235 -1.35 1.17 -5.68
N VAL A 236 -0.38 0.56 -6.35
CA VAL A 236 -0.65 -0.31 -7.49
C VAL A 236 -1.31 -1.62 -7.04
N ASP A 237 -0.89 -2.19 -5.89
CA ASP A 237 -1.59 -3.31 -5.25
C ASP A 237 -3.07 -2.97 -4.99
N GLN A 238 -3.35 -1.80 -4.43
CA GLN A 238 -4.71 -1.34 -4.15
C GLN A 238 -5.51 -1.08 -5.43
N PHE A 239 -4.89 -0.46 -6.45
CA PHE A 239 -5.52 -0.26 -7.75
C PHE A 239 -5.98 -1.60 -8.36
N LEU A 240 -5.09 -2.57 -8.48
CA LEU A 240 -5.42 -3.88 -9.03
C LEU A 240 -6.51 -4.60 -8.22
N PHE A 241 -6.39 -4.54 -6.88
CA PHE A 241 -7.33 -5.21 -5.98
C PHE A 241 -8.75 -4.63 -6.08
N TYR A 242 -8.92 -3.31 -5.96
CA TYR A 242 -10.25 -2.70 -5.93
C TYR A 242 -10.92 -2.69 -7.30
N THR A 243 -10.16 -2.56 -8.39
CA THR A 243 -10.72 -2.64 -9.74
C THR A 243 -10.94 -4.09 -10.19
N GLY A 244 -10.40 -5.08 -9.46
CA GLY A 244 -10.41 -6.48 -9.90
C GLY A 244 -9.54 -6.73 -11.13
N SER A 245 -8.60 -5.83 -11.43
CA SER A 245 -7.77 -5.93 -12.63
C SER A 245 -6.77 -7.08 -12.54
N THR A 246 -6.74 -7.90 -13.57
CA THR A 246 -5.79 -9.01 -13.77
C THR A 246 -4.72 -8.69 -14.80
N LYS A 247 -4.89 -7.59 -15.53
CA LYS A 247 -3.95 -7.01 -16.48
C LYS A 247 -3.90 -5.50 -16.26
N GLY A 248 -2.76 -4.89 -16.59
CA GLY A 248 -2.63 -3.45 -16.47
C GLY A 248 -1.49 -2.90 -17.31
N GLU A 249 -1.55 -1.60 -17.54
CA GLU A 249 -0.51 -0.81 -18.21
C GLU A 249 -0.31 0.53 -17.51
N VAL A 250 0.86 1.10 -17.69
CA VAL A 250 1.19 2.45 -17.24
C VAL A 250 0.92 3.41 -18.38
N VAL A 251 -0.07 4.27 -18.21
CA VAL A 251 -0.45 5.29 -19.23
C VAL A 251 0.54 6.45 -19.21
N SER A 252 0.91 6.92 -18.01
CA SER A 252 1.92 7.94 -17.80
C SER A 252 2.52 7.84 -16.42
N ALA A 253 3.77 8.30 -16.28
CA ALA A 253 4.46 8.39 -15.01
C ALA A 253 5.47 9.53 -15.02
N GLN A 254 5.68 10.16 -13.87
CA GLN A 254 6.75 11.13 -13.66
C GLN A 254 7.35 11.02 -12.26
N THR A 255 8.62 11.40 -12.15
CA THR A 255 9.34 11.49 -10.87
C THR A 255 10.16 12.76 -10.80
N GLY A 256 10.40 13.26 -9.61
CA GLY A 256 11.23 14.43 -9.38
C GLY A 256 11.93 14.43 -8.04
N ASN A 257 13.02 15.16 -7.99
CA ASN A 257 13.62 15.63 -6.76
C ASN A 257 13.36 17.15 -6.70
N VAL A 258 12.38 17.55 -5.92
CA VAL A 258 11.93 18.96 -5.86
C VAL A 258 12.65 19.72 -4.75
N ALA A 259 12.76 19.15 -3.55
CA ALA A 259 13.25 19.86 -2.37
C ALA A 259 14.54 19.27 -1.75
N HIS A 260 15.00 18.09 -2.15
CA HIS A 260 16.16 17.43 -1.55
C HIS A 260 17.35 17.38 -2.51
N LYS A 261 17.78 18.58 -2.97
CA LYS A 261 18.83 18.73 -3.98
C LYS A 261 20.22 18.26 -3.54
N ASP A 262 20.46 18.22 -2.23
CA ASP A 262 21.65 17.65 -1.59
C ASP A 262 21.72 16.11 -1.70
N LYS A 263 20.62 15.47 -2.10
CA LYS A 263 20.49 14.03 -2.33
C LYS A 263 20.11 13.76 -3.79
N PRO A 264 21.01 13.88 -4.76
CA PRO A 264 20.69 13.96 -6.19
C PRO A 264 20.03 12.70 -6.78
N GLU A 265 20.24 11.53 -6.17
CA GLU A 265 19.58 10.28 -6.58
C GLU A 265 18.20 10.07 -5.95
N PHE A 266 17.85 10.86 -4.95
CA PHE A 266 16.59 10.74 -4.26
C PHE A 266 15.44 11.33 -5.06
N GLU A 267 14.31 10.65 -5.07
CA GLU A 267 13.06 11.12 -5.67
C GLU A 267 12.08 11.41 -4.53
N ASP A 268 11.70 12.69 -4.38
CA ASP A 268 10.81 13.13 -3.30
C ASP A 268 9.36 13.34 -3.77
N PHE A 269 9.13 13.22 -5.08
CA PHE A 269 7.81 13.28 -5.70
C PHE A 269 7.70 12.30 -6.86
N GLY A 270 6.53 11.72 -7.04
CA GLY A 270 6.17 10.92 -8.20
C GLY A 270 4.66 10.75 -8.33
N ASP A 271 4.20 10.60 -9.56
CA ASP A 271 2.82 10.19 -9.83
C ASP A 271 2.74 9.28 -11.06
N MET A 272 1.63 8.57 -11.18
CA MET A 272 1.35 7.72 -12.33
C MET A 272 -0.16 7.58 -12.57
N VAL A 273 -0.49 7.38 -13.85
CA VAL A 273 -1.82 6.98 -14.32
C VAL A 273 -1.75 5.56 -14.84
N LEU A 274 -2.66 4.73 -14.37
CA LEU A 274 -2.75 3.32 -14.67
C LEU A 274 -4.06 3.00 -15.40
N ARG A 275 -4.03 2.01 -16.27
CA ARG A 275 -5.22 1.40 -16.88
C ARG A 275 -5.16 -0.10 -16.67
N GLY A 276 -6.23 -0.69 -16.17
CA GLY A 276 -6.42 -2.12 -16.04
C GLY A 276 -7.62 -2.60 -16.85
N ASP A 277 -7.79 -3.92 -16.93
CA ASP A 277 -8.98 -4.53 -17.53
C ASP A 277 -10.25 -4.36 -16.68
N GLY A 278 -10.12 -3.98 -15.39
CA GLY A 278 -11.23 -3.69 -14.48
C GLY A 278 -11.45 -2.22 -14.14
N GLY A 279 -10.59 -1.29 -14.60
CA GLY A 279 -10.74 0.14 -14.30
C GLY A 279 -9.45 0.94 -14.48
N THR A 280 -9.44 2.18 -13.99
CA THR A 280 -8.29 3.09 -14.07
C THR A 280 -7.78 3.48 -12.69
N GLY A 281 -6.54 3.97 -12.59
CA GLY A 281 -5.95 4.44 -11.35
C GLY A 281 -5.13 5.71 -11.53
N TYR A 282 -5.21 6.62 -10.55
CA TYR A 282 -4.27 7.71 -10.37
C TYR A 282 -3.58 7.55 -9.02
N VAL A 283 -2.27 7.70 -9.01
CA VAL A 283 -1.42 7.57 -7.84
C VAL A 283 -0.52 8.79 -7.73
N ARG A 284 -0.50 9.45 -6.56
CA ARG A 284 0.48 10.47 -6.19
C ARG A 284 1.25 10.02 -4.96
N LEU A 285 2.56 10.15 -5.03
CA LEU A 285 3.52 9.77 -4.00
C LEU A 285 4.40 10.98 -3.67
N ASP A 286 4.65 11.21 -2.40
CA ASP A 286 5.56 12.30 -2.02
C ASP A 286 6.16 12.09 -0.63
N TRP A 287 7.27 12.81 -0.38
CA TRP A 287 7.95 12.90 0.90
C TRP A 287 7.74 14.26 1.57
N PHE A 288 6.54 14.84 1.39
CA PHE A 288 6.21 16.21 1.83
C PHE A 288 5.20 16.27 2.97
N THR A 289 5.00 15.20 3.72
CA THR A 289 4.13 15.27 4.92
C THR A 289 4.71 16.29 5.91
N PRO A 290 3.97 17.38 6.21
CA PRO A 290 4.45 18.44 7.06
C PRO A 290 4.50 18.04 8.53
N ASN A 291 5.37 18.71 9.33
CA ASN A 291 5.54 18.42 10.74
C ASN A 291 4.29 18.70 11.59
N GLY A 292 3.39 19.56 11.13
CA GLY A 292 2.11 19.84 11.79
C GLY A 292 1.10 18.68 11.76
N LEU A 293 1.34 17.65 10.93
CA LEU A 293 0.51 16.46 10.94
C LEU A 293 0.93 15.51 12.08
N SER A 294 -0.02 14.96 12.82
CA SER A 294 0.25 14.08 13.98
C SER A 294 0.74 12.68 13.59
N THR A 295 0.63 12.29 12.31
CA THR A 295 1.04 10.98 11.78
C THR A 295 2.17 11.13 10.77
N TRP A 296 2.77 9.99 10.38
CA TRP A 296 3.85 9.93 9.37
C TRP A 296 3.37 10.25 7.95
N GLY A 297 2.06 10.14 7.69
CA GLY A 297 1.45 10.40 6.39
C GLY A 297 -0.07 10.55 6.49
N ASP A 298 -0.67 11.21 5.49
CA ASP A 298 -2.12 11.35 5.30
C ASP A 298 -2.55 10.50 4.09
N GLY A 299 -2.48 9.17 4.26
CA GLY A 299 -2.83 8.22 3.21
C GLY A 299 -4.34 8.25 2.92
N ARG A 300 -4.71 8.62 1.69
CA ARG A 300 -6.10 8.71 1.23
C ARG A 300 -6.33 7.86 0.00
N LEU A 301 -7.52 7.26 -0.07
CA LEU A 301 -7.95 6.52 -1.24
C LEU A 301 -9.42 6.83 -1.52
N THR A 302 -9.73 7.21 -2.76
CA THR A 302 -11.10 7.26 -3.28
C THR A 302 -11.30 6.12 -4.26
N ILE A 303 -12.38 5.36 -4.11
CA ILE A 303 -12.80 4.27 -5.00
C ILE A 303 -14.14 4.69 -5.61
N LEU A 304 -14.13 5.05 -6.89
CA LEU A 304 -15.32 5.46 -7.64
C LEU A 304 -15.93 4.24 -8.31
N GLY A 305 -17.20 4.00 -8.06
CA GLY A 305 -18.03 3.00 -8.73
C GLY A 305 -19.18 3.61 -9.52
N THR A 306 -19.95 2.78 -10.24
CA THR A 306 -21.12 3.21 -11.03
C THR A 306 -22.28 3.68 -10.17
N ASP A 307 -22.39 3.18 -8.94
CA ASP A 307 -23.54 3.42 -8.05
C ASP A 307 -23.16 4.16 -6.76
N GLY A 308 -21.92 4.62 -6.65
CA GLY A 308 -21.44 5.35 -5.48
C GLY A 308 -19.92 5.43 -5.43
N TYR A 309 -19.42 5.87 -4.28
CA TYR A 309 -17.98 5.91 -4.03
C TYR A 309 -17.65 5.65 -2.57
N ILE A 310 -16.41 5.21 -2.33
CA ILE A 310 -15.82 5.06 -0.99
C ILE A 310 -14.62 6.00 -0.87
N GLU A 311 -14.48 6.72 0.25
CA GLU A 311 -13.28 7.47 0.63
C GLU A 311 -12.68 6.86 1.91
N LEU A 312 -11.38 6.59 1.88
CA LEU A 312 -10.61 6.16 3.05
C LEU A 312 -9.68 7.27 3.52
N ARG A 313 -9.65 7.48 4.85
CA ARG A 313 -8.62 8.22 5.57
C ARG A 313 -7.93 7.22 6.49
N LYS A 314 -6.77 6.71 6.05
CA LYS A 314 -6.16 5.51 6.65
C LYS A 314 -5.61 5.76 8.05
N TYR A 315 -4.90 6.88 8.22
CA TYR A 315 -4.06 7.11 9.40
C TYR A 315 -4.50 8.29 10.25
N VAL A 316 -5.19 9.26 9.66
CA VAL A 316 -5.65 10.50 10.31
C VAL A 316 -6.86 11.05 9.60
N ASP A 317 -7.77 11.66 10.37
CA ASP A 317 -8.81 12.53 9.84
C ASP A 317 -8.50 13.98 10.21
N ILE A 318 -8.05 14.79 9.27
CA ILE A 318 -7.75 16.22 9.48
C ILE A 318 -9.01 17.05 9.82
N ALA A 319 -10.22 16.50 9.64
CA ALA A 319 -11.48 17.10 10.07
C ALA A 319 -11.81 16.84 11.55
N GLY A 320 -10.91 16.16 12.29
CA GLY A 320 -10.92 16.08 13.75
C GLY A 320 -11.53 14.81 14.34
N ARG A 321 -11.87 13.78 13.56
CA ARG A 321 -12.22 12.47 14.13
C ARG A 321 -10.95 11.83 14.72
N PRO A 322 -11.03 11.25 15.93
CA PRO A 322 -9.86 10.64 16.55
C PRO A 322 -9.43 9.34 15.88
N GLY A 323 -8.12 9.05 15.88
CA GLY A 323 -7.54 7.81 15.37
C GLY A 323 -7.42 7.76 13.85
N GLY A 324 -7.35 6.55 13.33
CA GLY A 324 -7.29 6.23 11.90
C GLY A 324 -8.39 5.22 11.51
N ASN A 325 -8.26 4.60 10.34
CA ASN A 325 -9.21 3.61 9.81
C ASN A 325 -10.62 4.16 9.56
N HIS A 326 -10.70 5.38 9.03
CA HIS A 326 -11.97 6.01 8.68
C HIS A 326 -12.39 5.62 7.27
N LEU A 327 -13.65 5.18 7.13
CA LEU A 327 -14.29 4.87 5.87
C LEU A 327 -15.56 5.68 5.71
N PHE A 328 -15.69 6.36 4.57
CA PHE A 328 -16.89 7.05 4.15
C PHE A 328 -17.40 6.38 2.89
N ILE A 329 -18.70 6.09 2.83
CA ILE A 329 -19.35 5.56 1.65
C ILE A 329 -20.57 6.39 1.30
N VAL A 330 -20.70 6.74 0.04
CA VAL A 330 -21.89 7.39 -0.52
C VAL A 330 -22.40 6.47 -1.62
N ASP A 331 -23.64 6.03 -1.47
CA ASP A 331 -24.36 5.22 -2.45
C ASP A 331 -25.65 5.91 -2.91
N GLN A 332 -26.45 5.24 -3.73
CA GLN A 332 -27.71 5.78 -4.27
C GLN A 332 -28.77 6.14 -3.18
N LYS A 333 -28.54 5.73 -1.94
CA LYS A 333 -29.54 5.85 -0.86
C LYS A 333 -29.12 6.81 0.25
N GLU A 334 -27.84 6.73 0.66
CA GLU A 334 -27.37 7.43 1.86
C GLU A 334 -25.85 7.71 1.85
N THR A 335 -25.45 8.55 2.81
CA THR A 335 -24.04 8.76 3.16
C THR A 335 -23.78 8.14 4.52
N ARG A 336 -22.77 7.26 4.63
CA ARG A 336 -22.40 6.57 5.86
C ARG A 336 -20.94 6.81 6.21
N TYR A 337 -20.67 6.90 7.48
CA TYR A 337 -19.34 6.80 8.06
C TYR A 337 -19.23 5.48 8.83
N ILE A 338 -18.15 4.73 8.56
CA ILE A 338 -17.86 3.46 9.24
C ILE A 338 -16.52 3.63 9.98
N ASP A 339 -16.55 3.46 11.31
CA ASP A 339 -15.35 3.36 12.14
C ASP A 339 -14.84 1.92 12.11
N CYS A 340 -13.76 1.69 11.36
CA CYS A 340 -13.22 0.34 11.12
C CYS A 340 -12.15 -0.08 12.14
N LYS A 341 -12.01 0.62 13.28
CA LYS A 341 -10.92 0.38 14.26
C LYS A 341 -10.89 -1.04 14.83
N ASP A 342 -12.02 -1.73 14.84
CA ASP A 342 -12.19 -3.06 15.43
C ASP A 342 -12.31 -4.18 14.37
N ASP A 343 -12.22 -3.87 13.07
CA ASP A 343 -12.24 -4.87 11.98
C ASP A 343 -11.01 -5.78 12.04
N ASP A 344 -11.13 -7.00 11.52
CA ASP A 344 -10.06 -7.98 11.49
C ASP A 344 -8.92 -7.62 10.52
N LEU A 345 -7.75 -8.24 10.77
CA LEU A 345 -6.56 -8.18 9.91
C LEU A 345 -6.23 -9.60 9.39
N PRO A 346 -6.88 -10.05 8.32
CA PRO A 346 -6.87 -11.46 7.90
C PRO A 346 -5.61 -11.91 7.15
N PHE A 347 -4.72 -10.99 6.76
CA PHE A 347 -3.55 -11.35 5.93
C PHE A 347 -2.66 -12.41 6.56
N GLY A 348 -2.22 -12.23 7.80
CA GLY A 348 -1.36 -13.19 8.50
C GLY A 348 -1.99 -14.58 8.62
N PRO A 349 -3.24 -14.70 9.15
CA PRO A 349 -3.97 -15.96 9.17
C PRO A 349 -4.12 -16.64 7.79
N ARG A 350 -4.41 -15.88 6.74
CA ARG A 350 -4.51 -16.41 5.37
C ARG A 350 -3.15 -16.88 4.86
N LEU A 351 -2.08 -16.10 5.04
CA LEU A 351 -0.73 -16.48 4.61
C LEU A 351 -0.26 -17.77 5.31
N VAL A 352 -0.45 -17.88 6.62
CA VAL A 352 -0.10 -19.12 7.36
C VAL A 352 -0.92 -20.30 6.83
N SER A 353 -2.20 -20.09 6.55
CA SER A 353 -3.05 -21.12 5.93
C SER A 353 -2.55 -21.51 4.52
N ASP A 354 -2.13 -20.54 3.72
CA ASP A 354 -1.59 -20.76 2.37
C ASP A 354 -0.29 -21.57 2.40
N VAL A 355 0.61 -21.29 3.35
CA VAL A 355 1.84 -22.05 3.57
C VAL A 355 1.52 -23.53 3.89
N VAL A 356 0.53 -23.77 4.75
CA VAL A 356 0.13 -25.14 5.16
C VAL A 356 -0.59 -25.88 4.03
N ASN A 357 -1.54 -25.21 3.37
CA ASN A 357 -2.48 -25.85 2.43
C ASN A 357 -2.06 -25.69 0.96
N ARG A 358 -0.97 -24.97 0.69
CA ARG A 358 -0.49 -24.66 -0.68
C ARG A 358 -1.53 -23.92 -1.52
N THR A 359 -2.20 -22.92 -0.89
CA THR A 359 -3.17 -22.02 -1.53
C THR A 359 -2.60 -20.61 -1.68
N GLU A 360 -3.35 -19.67 -2.26
CA GLU A 360 -2.94 -18.28 -2.51
C GLU A 360 -4.02 -17.29 -2.06
N THR A 361 -4.65 -17.56 -0.91
CA THR A 361 -5.81 -16.79 -0.42
C THR A 361 -5.43 -15.45 0.21
N ALA A 362 -4.21 -15.32 0.72
CA ALA A 362 -3.69 -14.04 1.23
C ALA A 362 -3.41 -13.06 0.09
N MET A 363 -2.74 -13.54 -0.94
CA MET A 363 -2.45 -12.78 -2.17
C MET A 363 -2.00 -13.72 -3.28
N PRO A 364 -2.69 -13.73 -4.45
CA PRO A 364 -2.28 -14.54 -5.60
C PRO A 364 -0.88 -14.14 -6.10
N GLN A 365 -0.08 -15.14 -6.52
CA GLN A 365 1.25 -14.89 -7.09
C GLN A 365 1.19 -13.99 -8.33
N ALA A 366 0.17 -14.18 -9.17
CA ALA A 366 -0.04 -13.35 -10.35
C ALA A 366 -0.23 -11.87 -9.98
N HIS A 367 -1.00 -11.58 -8.92
CA HIS A 367 -1.22 -10.22 -8.42
C HIS A 367 0.08 -9.61 -7.88
N THR A 368 0.84 -10.36 -7.06
CA THR A 368 2.14 -9.92 -6.52
C THR A 368 3.09 -9.49 -7.63
N PHE A 369 3.23 -10.33 -8.65
CA PHE A 369 4.16 -10.06 -9.75
C PHE A 369 3.67 -8.98 -10.71
N LEU A 370 2.35 -8.88 -10.97
CA LEU A 370 1.79 -7.80 -11.78
C LEU A 370 1.97 -6.44 -11.10
N THR A 371 1.74 -6.37 -9.79
CA THR A 371 2.00 -5.15 -8.99
C THR A 371 3.42 -4.66 -9.18
N MET A 372 4.40 -5.56 -9.01
CA MET A 372 5.82 -5.18 -9.18
C MET A 372 6.18 -4.85 -10.62
N GLU A 373 5.61 -5.56 -11.59
CA GLU A 373 5.83 -5.26 -13.02
C GLU A 373 5.38 -3.85 -13.38
N LEU A 374 4.20 -3.44 -12.93
CA LEU A 374 3.66 -2.12 -13.24
C LEU A 374 4.49 -0.99 -12.61
N VAL A 375 4.89 -1.11 -11.34
CA VAL A 375 5.72 -0.07 -10.71
C VAL A 375 7.13 0.00 -11.30
N LEU A 376 7.73 -1.12 -11.65
CA LEU A 376 9.04 -1.15 -12.30
C LEU A 376 8.99 -0.54 -13.71
N LYS A 377 7.94 -0.83 -14.48
CA LYS A 377 7.70 -0.19 -15.78
C LYS A 377 7.42 1.30 -15.63
N ALA A 378 6.62 1.70 -14.63
CA ALA A 378 6.37 3.11 -14.35
C ALA A 378 7.67 3.86 -14.03
N GLN A 379 8.52 3.29 -13.19
CA GLN A 379 9.80 3.88 -12.82
C GLN A 379 10.77 3.98 -14.02
N ALA A 380 10.78 2.96 -14.88
CA ALA A 380 11.66 2.91 -16.07
C ALA A 380 11.25 3.93 -17.13
N GLN A 381 9.95 4.22 -17.29
CA GLN A 381 9.43 5.15 -18.30
C GLN A 381 9.08 6.55 -17.74
N ALA A 382 9.30 6.78 -16.43
CA ALA A 382 8.94 8.03 -15.79
C ALA A 382 9.63 9.24 -16.41
N GLN A 383 8.86 10.25 -16.74
CA GLN A 383 9.38 11.53 -17.16
C GLN A 383 9.95 12.29 -15.97
N LYS A 384 11.08 12.95 -16.17
CA LYS A 384 11.71 13.75 -15.11
C LYS A 384 10.95 15.07 -14.94
N LEU A 385 10.34 15.25 -13.78
CA LEU A 385 9.70 16.51 -13.41
C LEU A 385 10.78 17.55 -13.09
N THR A 386 10.75 18.68 -13.80
CA THR A 386 11.63 19.81 -13.54
C THR A 386 10.75 21.02 -13.25
N LEU A 387 10.71 21.44 -11.98
CA LEU A 387 10.03 22.66 -11.57
C LEU A 387 11.03 23.82 -11.57
N LYS A 388 10.56 25.00 -12.06
CA LYS A 388 11.31 26.25 -11.86
C LYS A 388 11.17 26.61 -10.40
N GLY A 389 12.29 26.69 -9.69
CA GLY A 389 12.39 27.19 -8.30
C GLY A 389 12.20 28.69 -8.26
#